data_07f5d6a0afc3591f37295942a3d38ac6
#
_entry.id   07f5d6a0afc3591f37295942a3d38ac6
#
_cell.length_a   1.000
_cell.length_b   1.000
_cell.length_c   1.000
_cell.angle_alpha   90.00
_cell.angle_beta   90.00
_cell.angle_gamma   90.00
#
_symmetry.space_group_name_H-M   'P 1'
#
loop_
_entity.id
_entity.type
_entity.pdbx_description
1 polymer ?
#
loop_
_entity_poly.entity_id
_entity_poly.type
_entity_poly.pdbx_seq_one_letter_code
_entity_poly.pdbx_strand_id
1 'polypeptide(L)'
;MDFNTLIEIFYTLYKERTAVYPTNSSESDVKKWNEATLDFFRIQLEPYVFKYLEHTYGAALDAHWAKHVFPKKSRFALVIVERRCHPNWWFILRNIAWAAPYCSLYIFCSNTNQAVLQSYLGDKADTVHLIPWFTGDVSRDEGRIQTNITFKTAEFYKMIDADYMLRFEMDTYFLQKVPEAIFVGDFYGSPWGWVPERPGGGGLTVRKISAMIDICEKDRALIDPSGEDAWIGNAIVKYGYSVPTIEFRSQVFLENSPPHSVPIGIHQFWTFLMNFNIQDRSAFEKIIRCLVTLAV
;
A
#
# COMPACT_ATOMS: atom_id res chain seq x y z
N MET A 1 -21.78 7.13 -3.34
CA MET A 1 -21.82 7.49 -1.87
C MET A 1 -21.18 8.86 -1.74
N ASP A 2 -21.87 9.82 -1.14
CA ASP A 2 -21.31 11.18 -0.93
C ASP A 2 -20.38 11.23 0.30
N PHE A 3 -19.68 12.35 0.44
CA PHE A 3 -18.70 12.54 1.51
C PHE A 3 -19.35 12.58 2.91
N ASN A 4 -20.53 13.17 3.05
CA ASN A 4 -21.20 13.24 4.36
C ASN A 4 -21.58 11.86 4.86
N THR A 5 -22.08 11.01 3.98
CA THR A 5 -22.37 9.60 4.30
C THR A 5 -21.10 8.85 4.72
N LEU A 6 -19.98 9.05 4.03
CA LEU A 6 -18.69 8.44 4.40
C LEU A 6 -18.25 8.88 5.80
N ILE A 7 -18.33 10.17 6.11
CA ILE A 7 -17.94 10.74 7.41
C ILE A 7 -18.83 10.20 8.54
N GLU A 8 -20.15 10.11 8.34
CA GLU A 8 -21.04 9.53 9.35
C GLU A 8 -20.63 8.08 9.70
N ILE A 9 -20.42 7.26 8.69
CA ILE A 9 -19.97 5.88 8.88
C ILE A 9 -18.64 5.83 9.64
N PHE A 10 -17.65 6.59 9.19
CA PHE A 10 -16.32 6.60 9.77
C PHE A 10 -16.34 7.09 11.22
N TYR A 11 -17.01 8.22 11.48
CA TYR A 11 -17.04 8.81 12.80
C TYR A 11 -17.81 7.93 13.80
N THR A 12 -18.93 7.33 13.37
CA THR A 12 -19.70 6.40 14.18
C THR A 12 -18.88 5.18 14.58
N LEU A 13 -18.29 4.49 13.60
CA LEU A 13 -17.48 3.29 13.86
C LEU A 13 -16.22 3.62 14.69
N TYR A 14 -15.60 4.77 14.43
CA TYR A 14 -14.47 5.24 15.23
C TYR A 14 -14.87 5.47 16.70
N LYS A 15 -15.97 6.16 16.95
CA LYS A 15 -16.46 6.44 18.31
C LYS A 15 -16.89 5.17 19.04
N GLU A 16 -17.63 4.30 18.38
CA GLU A 16 -18.06 3.01 18.94
C GLU A 16 -16.85 2.16 19.34
N ARG A 17 -15.85 2.07 18.46
CA ARG A 17 -14.68 1.25 18.73
C ARG A 17 -13.76 1.83 19.78
N THR A 18 -13.54 3.15 19.79
CA THR A 18 -12.68 3.80 20.78
C THR A 18 -13.33 3.89 22.17
N ALA A 19 -14.66 3.89 22.25
CA ALA A 19 -15.39 3.87 23.53
C ALA A 19 -15.14 2.59 24.35
N VAL A 20 -14.78 1.48 23.72
CA VAL A 20 -14.52 0.18 24.37
C VAL A 20 -13.03 -0.08 24.61
N TYR A 21 -12.21 0.96 24.62
CA TYR A 21 -10.79 0.81 24.92
C TYR A 21 -10.61 0.21 26.33
N PRO A 22 -9.77 -0.84 26.47
CA PRO A 22 -9.61 -1.55 27.74
C PRO A 22 -8.79 -0.72 28.73
N THR A 23 -9.47 0.12 29.52
CA THR A 23 -8.86 0.86 30.63
C THR A 23 -8.58 -0.10 31.80
N ASN A 24 -7.42 0.04 32.45
CA ASN A 24 -6.99 -0.82 33.56
C ASN A 24 -6.80 -2.31 33.22
N SER A 25 -6.52 -2.62 31.97
CA SER A 25 -6.30 -3.98 31.49
C SER A 25 -4.82 -4.33 31.43
N SER A 26 -4.49 -5.62 31.30
CA SER A 26 -3.12 -6.06 31.10
C SER A 26 -2.59 -5.63 29.72
N GLU A 27 -1.26 -5.58 29.57
CA GLU A 27 -0.62 -5.30 28.28
C GLU A 27 -1.07 -6.30 27.18
N SER A 28 -1.28 -7.58 27.56
CA SER A 28 -1.83 -8.61 26.67
C SER A 28 -3.22 -8.27 26.18
N ASP A 29 -4.10 -7.73 27.04
CA ASP A 29 -5.47 -7.37 26.64
C ASP A 29 -5.47 -6.15 25.72
N VAL A 30 -4.63 -5.16 25.99
CA VAL A 30 -4.44 -3.98 25.12
C VAL A 30 -3.94 -4.42 23.75
N LYS A 31 -2.97 -5.35 23.69
CA LYS A 31 -2.47 -5.89 22.42
C LYS A 31 -3.57 -6.59 21.63
N LYS A 32 -4.34 -7.48 22.27
CA LYS A 32 -5.48 -8.17 21.63
C LYS A 32 -6.54 -7.18 21.12
N TRP A 33 -6.84 -6.15 21.93
CA TRP A 33 -7.78 -5.11 21.51
C TRP A 33 -7.27 -4.34 20.29
N ASN A 34 -5.99 -3.98 20.26
CA ASN A 34 -5.37 -3.30 19.12
C ASN A 34 -5.50 -4.16 17.85
N GLU A 35 -5.09 -5.43 17.90
CA GLU A 35 -5.17 -6.35 16.77
C GLU A 35 -6.62 -6.50 16.26
N ALA A 36 -7.57 -6.72 17.16
CA ALA A 36 -8.99 -6.81 16.82
C ALA A 36 -9.55 -5.50 16.26
N THR A 37 -9.03 -4.34 16.69
CA THR A 37 -9.44 -3.03 16.19
C THR A 37 -8.91 -2.76 14.78
N LEU A 38 -7.65 -3.13 14.50
CA LEU A 38 -7.08 -3.06 13.16
C LEU A 38 -7.90 -3.89 12.16
N ASP A 39 -8.21 -5.14 12.51
CA ASP A 39 -9.02 -6.01 11.65
C ASP A 39 -10.46 -5.49 11.50
N PHE A 40 -11.07 -4.97 12.57
CA PHE A 40 -12.40 -4.37 12.51
C PHE A 40 -12.44 -3.21 11.53
N PHE A 41 -11.55 -2.23 11.64
CA PHE A 41 -11.53 -1.10 10.72
C PHE A 41 -11.19 -1.52 9.29
N ARG A 42 -10.26 -2.46 9.09
CA ARG A 42 -9.95 -2.99 7.77
C ARG A 42 -11.19 -3.58 7.09
N ILE A 43 -11.91 -4.44 7.78
CA ILE A 43 -13.08 -5.12 7.22
C ILE A 43 -14.25 -4.15 7.01
N GLN A 44 -14.49 -3.27 7.99
CA GLN A 44 -15.67 -2.41 7.96
C GLN A 44 -15.50 -1.17 7.08
N LEU A 45 -14.32 -0.55 7.06
CA LEU A 45 -14.15 0.77 6.43
C LEU A 45 -13.58 0.73 5.01
N GLU A 46 -12.73 -0.25 4.67
CA GLU A 46 -12.14 -0.36 3.33
C GLU A 46 -13.19 -0.31 2.20
N PRO A 47 -14.30 -1.09 2.25
CA PRO A 47 -15.30 -1.06 1.18
C PRO A 47 -15.95 0.32 1.00
N TYR A 48 -16.12 1.07 2.09
CA TYR A 48 -16.71 2.42 2.02
C TYR A 48 -15.73 3.44 1.44
N VAL A 49 -14.44 3.34 1.77
CA VAL A 49 -13.40 4.18 1.16
C VAL A 49 -13.41 4.02 -0.35
N PHE A 50 -13.25 2.78 -0.84
CA PHE A 50 -13.18 2.53 -2.28
C PHE A 50 -14.50 2.80 -3.00
N LYS A 51 -15.65 2.58 -2.36
CA LYS A 51 -16.96 2.96 -2.90
C LYS A 51 -17.09 4.49 -3.04
N TYR A 52 -16.59 5.25 -2.08
CA TYR A 52 -16.58 6.71 -2.15
C TYR A 52 -15.65 7.19 -3.27
N LEU A 53 -14.41 6.69 -3.30
CA LEU A 53 -13.41 7.06 -4.29
C LEU A 53 -13.88 6.74 -5.72
N GLU A 54 -14.45 5.56 -5.93
CA GLU A 54 -15.02 5.15 -7.20
C GLU A 54 -16.18 6.07 -7.64
N HIS A 55 -17.11 6.34 -6.73
CA HIS A 55 -18.25 7.21 -7.01
C HIS A 55 -17.82 8.64 -7.36
N THR A 56 -16.79 9.16 -6.68
CA THR A 56 -16.36 10.55 -6.82
C THR A 56 -15.42 10.75 -7.99
N TYR A 57 -14.50 9.83 -8.21
CA TYR A 57 -13.39 10.00 -9.15
C TYR A 57 -13.37 9.00 -10.30
N GLY A 58 -14.24 7.99 -10.28
CA GLY A 58 -14.25 6.91 -11.28
C GLY A 58 -14.30 7.42 -12.70
N ALA A 59 -15.20 8.37 -13.02
CA ALA A 59 -15.33 8.92 -14.38
C ALA A 59 -14.05 9.66 -14.84
N ALA A 60 -13.40 10.42 -13.94
CA ALA A 60 -12.14 11.09 -14.27
C ALA A 60 -10.99 10.08 -14.48
N LEU A 61 -10.93 9.04 -13.65
CA LEU A 61 -9.97 7.96 -13.79
C LEU A 61 -10.21 7.14 -15.08
N ASP A 62 -11.47 6.91 -15.47
CA ASP A 62 -11.81 6.27 -16.75
C ASP A 62 -11.32 7.09 -17.94
N ALA A 63 -11.48 8.40 -17.91
CA ALA A 63 -10.98 9.28 -18.96
C ALA A 63 -9.45 9.27 -19.11
N HIS A 64 -8.72 9.08 -18.02
CA HIS A 64 -7.28 8.85 -18.04
C HIS A 64 -6.94 7.45 -18.55
N TRP A 65 -7.60 6.43 -18.04
CA TRP A 65 -7.40 5.03 -18.41
C TRP A 65 -7.56 4.80 -19.89
N ALA A 66 -8.61 5.37 -20.51
CA ALA A 66 -8.88 5.21 -21.93
C ALA A 66 -7.72 5.65 -22.83
N LYS A 67 -6.92 6.61 -22.39
CA LYS A 67 -5.80 7.19 -23.17
C LYS A 67 -4.43 6.66 -22.72
N HIS A 68 -4.37 6.01 -21.56
CA HIS A 68 -3.10 5.57 -20.99
C HIS A 68 -2.60 4.28 -21.61
N VAL A 69 -1.28 4.22 -21.84
CA VAL A 69 -0.55 3.02 -22.21
C VAL A 69 0.67 2.93 -21.30
N PHE A 70 0.79 1.82 -20.58
CA PHE A 70 1.96 1.60 -19.74
C PHE A 70 3.22 1.42 -20.59
N PRO A 71 4.32 2.12 -20.29
CA PRO A 71 5.59 1.85 -20.96
C PRO A 71 6.06 0.42 -20.63
N LYS A 72 6.43 -0.37 -21.64
CA LYS A 72 7.00 -1.72 -21.41
C LYS A 72 8.30 -1.68 -20.64
N LYS A 73 9.08 -0.60 -20.78
CA LYS A 73 10.35 -0.40 -20.13
C LYS A 73 10.43 1.01 -19.58
N SER A 74 10.82 1.12 -18.32
CA SER A 74 11.04 2.39 -17.63
C SER A 74 12.11 2.19 -16.55
N ARG A 75 12.78 3.27 -16.16
CA ARG A 75 13.65 3.26 -14.97
C ARG A 75 12.89 3.02 -13.67
N PHE A 76 11.56 3.20 -13.70
CA PHE A 76 10.69 3.10 -12.55
C PHE A 76 9.57 2.09 -12.83
N ALA A 77 9.37 1.16 -11.91
CA ALA A 77 8.34 0.14 -12.01
C ALA A 77 7.28 0.30 -10.92
N LEU A 78 6.01 0.19 -11.29
CA LEU A 78 4.92 -0.09 -10.37
C LEU A 78 4.84 -1.60 -10.18
N VAL A 79 4.85 -2.08 -8.95
CA VAL A 79 4.89 -3.52 -8.66
C VAL A 79 3.84 -3.92 -7.65
N ILE A 80 3.03 -4.89 -8.00
CA ILE A 80 2.06 -5.51 -7.11
C ILE A 80 2.19 -7.03 -7.13
N VAL A 81 2.06 -7.62 -5.94
CA VAL A 81 2.01 -9.07 -5.73
C VAL A 81 0.63 -9.39 -5.15
N GLU A 82 -0.29 -9.88 -6.00
CA GLU A 82 -1.66 -10.15 -5.56
C GLU A 82 -2.23 -11.38 -6.28
N ARG A 83 -2.73 -12.33 -5.49
CA ARG A 83 -3.25 -13.61 -5.98
C ARG A 83 -4.76 -13.67 -6.06
N ARG A 84 -5.45 -12.80 -5.32
CA ARG A 84 -6.90 -12.82 -5.17
C ARG A 84 -7.58 -12.04 -6.29
N CYS A 85 -8.80 -12.44 -6.63
CA CYS A 85 -9.72 -11.60 -7.40
C CYS A 85 -10.28 -10.49 -6.49
N HIS A 86 -9.45 -9.51 -6.13
CA HIS A 86 -9.80 -8.45 -5.19
C HIS A 86 -10.77 -7.45 -5.84
N PRO A 87 -11.82 -6.97 -5.14
CA PRO A 87 -12.80 -6.03 -5.72
C PRO A 87 -12.21 -4.67 -6.11
N ASN A 88 -11.11 -4.26 -5.49
CA ASN A 88 -10.49 -2.96 -5.74
C ASN A 88 -9.64 -2.91 -7.03
N TRP A 89 -9.43 -4.03 -7.75
CA TRP A 89 -8.57 -4.07 -8.93
C TRP A 89 -8.88 -2.97 -9.94
N TRP A 90 -10.16 -2.79 -10.29
CA TRP A 90 -10.52 -1.81 -11.31
C TRP A 90 -10.19 -0.37 -10.89
N PHE A 91 -10.46 -0.01 -9.64
CA PHE A 91 -10.08 1.30 -9.13
C PHE A 91 -8.55 1.47 -9.10
N ILE A 92 -7.83 0.50 -8.56
CA ILE A 92 -6.37 0.56 -8.38
C ILE A 92 -5.65 0.71 -9.73
N LEU A 93 -5.98 -0.09 -10.73
CA LEU A 93 -5.35 -0.01 -12.07
C LEU A 93 -5.48 1.40 -12.67
N ARG A 94 -6.64 2.01 -12.58
CA ARG A 94 -6.89 3.36 -13.08
C ARG A 94 -6.19 4.45 -12.26
N ASN A 95 -6.19 4.30 -10.94
CA ASN A 95 -5.53 5.24 -10.05
C ASN A 95 -4.01 5.26 -10.26
N ILE A 96 -3.35 4.10 -10.38
CA ILE A 96 -1.92 4.03 -10.67
C ILE A 96 -1.57 4.53 -12.08
N ALA A 97 -2.40 4.22 -13.07
CA ALA A 97 -2.23 4.73 -14.44
C ALA A 97 -2.30 6.27 -14.47
N TRP A 98 -3.21 6.85 -13.69
CA TRP A 98 -3.28 8.28 -13.52
C TRP A 98 -2.09 8.82 -12.72
N ALA A 99 -1.75 8.22 -11.59
CA ALA A 99 -0.76 8.77 -10.66
C ALA A 99 0.68 8.69 -11.19
N ALA A 100 1.08 7.56 -11.79
CA ALA A 100 2.45 7.29 -12.23
C ALA A 100 2.51 6.79 -13.70
N PRO A 101 2.07 7.60 -14.68
CA PRO A 101 1.90 7.16 -16.07
C PRO A 101 3.20 6.81 -16.79
N TYR A 102 4.34 7.21 -16.25
CA TYR A 102 5.68 6.97 -16.83
C TYR A 102 6.34 5.67 -16.31
N CYS A 103 5.74 5.00 -15.34
CA CYS A 103 6.24 3.75 -14.79
C CYS A 103 5.79 2.54 -15.61
N SER A 104 6.65 1.54 -15.78
CA SER A 104 6.23 0.22 -16.24
C SER A 104 5.42 -0.50 -15.14
N LEU A 105 4.47 -1.36 -15.51
CA LEU A 105 3.63 -2.09 -14.55
C LEU A 105 3.96 -3.58 -14.54
N TYR A 106 4.28 -4.09 -13.35
CA TYR A 106 4.51 -5.51 -13.08
C TYR A 106 3.45 -6.02 -12.10
N ILE A 107 2.70 -7.03 -12.53
CA ILE A 107 1.67 -7.69 -11.72
C ILE A 107 2.07 -9.15 -11.54
N PHE A 108 2.51 -9.51 -10.34
CA PHE A 108 2.76 -10.89 -9.97
C PHE A 108 1.46 -11.49 -9.45
N CYS A 109 0.83 -12.32 -10.28
CA CYS A 109 -0.52 -12.83 -10.08
C CYS A 109 -0.52 -14.35 -9.84
N SER A 110 -1.71 -14.91 -9.59
CA SER A 110 -1.94 -16.34 -9.63
C SER A 110 -2.57 -16.74 -10.95
N ASN A 111 -2.54 -18.03 -11.26
CA ASN A 111 -3.33 -18.58 -12.37
C ASN A 111 -4.84 -18.39 -12.18
N THR A 112 -5.31 -18.20 -10.93
CA THR A 112 -6.73 -17.98 -10.62
C THR A 112 -7.21 -16.59 -11.02
N ASN A 113 -6.41 -15.53 -10.74
CA ASN A 113 -6.84 -14.16 -11.05
C ASN A 113 -6.32 -13.61 -12.38
N GLN A 114 -5.46 -14.35 -13.09
CA GLN A 114 -4.84 -13.90 -14.33
C GLN A 114 -5.87 -13.53 -15.41
N ALA A 115 -6.88 -14.38 -15.63
CA ALA A 115 -7.92 -14.12 -16.64
C ALA A 115 -8.77 -12.87 -16.29
N VAL A 116 -9.06 -12.66 -15.02
CA VAL A 116 -9.76 -11.46 -14.53
C VAL A 116 -8.92 -10.21 -14.77
N LEU A 117 -7.63 -10.26 -14.49
CA LEU A 117 -6.69 -9.16 -14.75
C LEU A 117 -6.59 -8.85 -16.25
N GLN A 118 -6.48 -9.87 -17.11
CA GLN A 118 -6.50 -9.68 -18.55
C GLN A 118 -7.78 -8.99 -19.03
N SER A 119 -8.94 -9.34 -18.45
CA SER A 119 -10.21 -8.68 -18.74
C SER A 119 -10.22 -7.19 -18.34
N TYR A 120 -9.66 -6.83 -17.18
CA TYR A 120 -9.54 -5.42 -16.77
C TYR A 120 -8.54 -4.63 -17.61
N LEU A 121 -7.43 -5.25 -17.97
CA LEU A 121 -6.39 -4.62 -18.79
C LEU A 121 -6.84 -4.41 -20.26
N GLY A 122 -7.64 -5.34 -20.79
CA GLY A 122 -8.10 -5.27 -22.18
C GLY A 122 -6.94 -5.17 -23.17
N ASP A 123 -6.98 -4.16 -24.03
CA ASP A 123 -5.93 -3.85 -25.02
C ASP A 123 -4.58 -3.45 -24.41
N LYS A 124 -4.55 -3.12 -23.14
CA LYS A 124 -3.31 -2.74 -22.42
C LYS A 124 -2.55 -3.96 -21.89
N ALA A 125 -3.14 -5.16 -21.93
CA ALA A 125 -2.49 -6.37 -21.40
C ALA A 125 -1.10 -6.63 -22.00
N ASP A 126 -0.91 -6.32 -23.30
CA ASP A 126 0.36 -6.48 -23.99
C ASP A 126 1.44 -5.48 -23.55
N THR A 127 1.07 -4.42 -22.85
CA THR A 127 1.98 -3.39 -22.34
C THR A 127 2.33 -3.55 -20.86
N VAL A 128 1.67 -4.49 -20.17
CA VAL A 128 1.86 -4.81 -18.77
C VAL A 128 2.63 -6.12 -18.62
N HIS A 129 3.54 -6.19 -17.66
CA HIS A 129 4.20 -7.43 -17.28
C HIS A 129 3.29 -8.23 -16.33
N LEU A 130 2.42 -9.06 -16.92
CA LEU A 130 1.54 -9.94 -16.14
C LEU A 130 2.23 -11.30 -15.94
N ILE A 131 2.68 -11.56 -14.72
CA ILE A 131 3.57 -12.68 -14.38
C ILE A 131 2.81 -13.67 -13.49
N PRO A 132 2.49 -14.89 -13.99
CA PRO A 132 1.90 -15.93 -13.16
C PRO A 132 2.94 -16.50 -12.19
N TRP A 133 3.00 -15.93 -11.00
CA TRP A 133 3.99 -16.27 -9.97
C TRP A 133 3.50 -17.33 -8.99
N PHE A 134 2.19 -17.40 -8.77
CA PHE A 134 1.58 -18.31 -7.83
C PHE A 134 0.69 -19.33 -8.51
N THR A 135 0.57 -20.52 -7.91
CA THR A 135 -0.35 -21.57 -8.36
C THR A 135 -1.43 -21.81 -7.31
N GLY A 136 -2.70 -21.82 -7.75
CA GLY A 136 -3.85 -22.16 -6.93
C GLY A 136 -4.26 -21.11 -5.90
N ASP A 137 -5.37 -21.38 -5.26
CA ASP A 137 -5.88 -20.64 -4.11
C ASP A 137 -5.31 -21.24 -2.83
N VAL A 138 -4.92 -20.39 -1.92
CA VAL A 138 -4.40 -20.76 -0.61
C VAL A 138 -5.11 -19.94 0.47
N SER A 139 -5.03 -20.38 1.71
CA SER A 139 -5.53 -19.62 2.86
C SER A 139 -4.89 -18.22 2.94
N ARG A 140 -5.56 -17.29 3.64
CA ARG A 140 -5.01 -15.94 3.87
C ARG A 140 -3.61 -15.97 4.49
N ASP A 141 -3.42 -16.84 5.49
CA ASP A 141 -2.14 -16.93 6.21
C ASP A 141 -1.03 -17.52 5.34
N GLU A 142 -1.32 -18.58 4.60
CA GLU A 142 -0.38 -19.14 3.65
C GLU A 142 -0.02 -18.13 2.55
N GLY A 143 -1.01 -17.38 2.09
CA GLY A 143 -0.80 -16.31 1.14
C GLY A 143 0.10 -15.21 1.62
N ARG A 144 -0.05 -14.80 2.87
CA ARG A 144 0.85 -13.83 3.50
C ARG A 144 2.26 -14.37 3.60
N ILE A 145 2.42 -15.64 4.00
CA ILE A 145 3.73 -16.30 4.06
C ILE A 145 4.39 -16.32 2.68
N GLN A 146 3.68 -16.74 1.64
CA GLN A 146 4.21 -16.80 0.27
C GLN A 146 4.60 -15.41 -0.26
N THR A 147 3.82 -14.38 0.04
CA THR A 147 4.14 -12.99 -0.31
C THR A 147 5.40 -12.50 0.41
N ASN A 148 5.51 -12.77 1.70
CA ASN A 148 6.72 -12.45 2.48
C ASN A 148 7.97 -13.15 1.92
N ILE A 149 7.87 -14.44 1.56
CA ILE A 149 8.96 -15.18 0.93
C ILE A 149 9.33 -14.56 -0.42
N THR A 150 8.35 -14.20 -1.24
CA THR A 150 8.58 -13.57 -2.55
C THR A 150 9.48 -12.34 -2.42
N PHE A 151 9.16 -11.44 -1.50
CA PHE A 151 9.95 -10.22 -1.28
C PHE A 151 11.31 -10.44 -0.57
N LYS A 152 11.60 -11.67 -0.15
CA LYS A 152 12.89 -12.06 0.44
C LYS A 152 13.78 -12.85 -0.54
N THR A 153 13.40 -12.93 -1.83
CA THR A 153 14.15 -13.65 -2.86
C THR A 153 14.74 -12.72 -3.91
N ALA A 154 16.00 -12.90 -4.24
CA ALA A 154 16.68 -12.10 -5.28
C ALA A 154 16.05 -12.34 -6.67
N GLU A 155 15.59 -13.55 -6.93
CA GLU A 155 14.97 -13.96 -8.19
C GLU A 155 13.74 -13.10 -8.53
N PHE A 156 12.93 -12.75 -7.53
CA PHE A 156 11.80 -11.85 -7.70
C PHE A 156 12.24 -10.48 -8.23
N TYR A 157 13.23 -9.87 -7.60
CA TYR A 157 13.70 -8.55 -8.02
C TYR A 157 14.42 -8.58 -9.37
N LYS A 158 15.13 -9.67 -9.70
CA LYS A 158 15.79 -9.85 -11.00
C LYS A 158 14.82 -9.93 -12.19
N MET A 159 13.54 -10.19 -11.94
CA MET A 159 12.50 -10.16 -13.00
C MET A 159 12.05 -8.74 -13.36
N ILE A 160 12.39 -7.73 -12.58
CA ILE A 160 11.94 -6.35 -12.75
C ILE A 160 13.06 -5.54 -13.43
N ASP A 161 12.87 -5.24 -14.73
CA ASP A 161 13.84 -4.42 -15.50
C ASP A 161 13.60 -2.92 -15.23
N ALA A 162 14.05 -2.47 -14.06
CA ALA A 162 13.98 -1.08 -13.62
C ALA A 162 15.09 -0.76 -12.61
N ASP A 163 15.39 0.52 -12.38
CA ASP A 163 16.29 0.95 -11.31
C ASP A 163 15.60 0.90 -9.94
N TYR A 164 14.34 1.33 -9.92
CA TYR A 164 13.49 1.41 -8.73
C TYR A 164 12.13 0.82 -8.96
N MET A 165 11.54 0.28 -7.89
CA MET A 165 10.13 -0.10 -7.86
C MET A 165 9.37 0.70 -6.80
N LEU A 166 8.12 1.02 -7.11
CA LEU A 166 7.10 1.46 -6.19
C LEU A 166 6.16 0.28 -5.97
N ARG A 167 6.34 -0.40 -4.83
CA ARG A 167 5.44 -1.46 -4.40
C ARG A 167 4.16 -0.86 -3.84
N PHE A 168 3.04 -1.45 -4.17
CA PHE A 168 1.72 -1.09 -3.64
C PHE A 168 0.86 -2.34 -3.43
N GLU A 169 -0.21 -2.21 -2.65
CA GLU A 169 -1.18 -3.29 -2.35
C GLU A 169 -2.60 -2.88 -2.73
N MET A 170 -3.57 -3.81 -2.57
CA MET A 170 -4.96 -3.59 -2.97
C MET A 170 -5.74 -2.63 -2.06
N ASP A 171 -5.17 -2.24 -0.94
CA ASP A 171 -5.66 -1.25 0.01
C ASP A 171 -4.82 0.06 -0.03
N THR A 172 -4.15 0.28 -1.16
CA THR A 172 -3.34 1.48 -1.47
C THR A 172 -4.04 2.34 -2.51
N TYR A 173 -3.88 3.66 -2.44
CA TYR A 173 -4.21 4.58 -3.53
C TYR A 173 -3.39 5.86 -3.47
N PHE A 174 -3.35 6.59 -4.58
CA PHE A 174 -2.59 7.83 -4.72
C PHE A 174 -3.54 9.02 -4.77
N LEU A 175 -3.24 10.05 -3.97
CA LEU A 175 -3.98 11.32 -3.94
C LEU A 175 -3.46 12.31 -4.96
N GLN A 176 -2.19 12.19 -5.33
CA GLN A 176 -1.47 13.11 -6.21
C GLN A 176 -0.69 12.35 -7.27
N LYS A 177 -0.20 13.08 -8.28
CA LYS A 177 0.79 12.53 -9.22
C LYS A 177 2.05 12.15 -8.45
N VAL A 178 2.60 11.00 -8.80
CA VAL A 178 3.88 10.51 -8.27
C VAL A 178 5.02 11.22 -9.01
N PRO A 179 5.79 12.12 -8.39
CA PRO A 179 6.94 12.72 -9.05
C PRO A 179 8.12 11.75 -9.06
N GLU A 180 8.97 11.80 -10.10
CA GLU A 180 10.19 10.98 -10.17
C GLU A 180 11.13 11.20 -8.97
N ALA A 181 11.06 12.38 -8.34
CA ALA A 181 11.86 12.75 -7.18
C ALA A 181 11.62 11.87 -5.94
N ILE A 182 10.55 11.06 -5.90
CA ILE A 182 10.37 10.10 -4.80
C ILE A 182 11.26 8.85 -4.92
N PHE A 183 11.80 8.56 -6.11
CA PHE A 183 12.64 7.38 -6.31
C PHE A 183 14.07 7.64 -5.85
N VAL A 184 14.25 7.76 -4.55
CA VAL A 184 15.52 8.05 -3.86
C VAL A 184 15.75 7.08 -2.71
N GLY A 185 17.00 6.99 -2.24
CA GLY A 185 17.37 6.03 -1.21
C GLY A 185 17.36 4.59 -1.72
N ASP A 186 17.58 3.65 -0.81
CA ASP A 186 17.61 2.22 -1.16
C ASP A 186 16.31 1.51 -0.79
N PHE A 187 15.64 1.96 0.28
CA PHE A 187 14.33 1.47 0.70
C PHE A 187 13.65 2.48 1.64
N TYR A 188 12.35 2.72 1.44
CA TYR A 188 11.53 3.40 2.44
C TYR A 188 10.03 3.20 2.18
N GLY A 189 9.26 3.31 3.27
CA GLY A 189 7.80 3.40 3.27
C GLY A 189 7.32 4.52 4.19
N SER A 190 6.02 4.51 4.53
CA SER A 190 5.47 5.39 5.56
C SER A 190 6.21 5.19 6.88
N PRO A 191 6.64 6.25 7.59
CA PRO A 191 7.23 6.09 8.92
C PRO A 191 6.23 5.44 9.87
N TRP A 192 6.69 4.47 10.67
CA TRP A 192 5.86 3.88 11.71
C TRP A 192 5.79 4.80 12.92
N GLY A 193 4.59 5.11 13.38
CA GLY A 193 4.39 6.05 14.50
C GLY A 193 5.06 5.64 15.82
N TRP A 194 5.36 4.35 15.99
CA TRP A 194 6.03 3.80 17.18
C TRP A 194 7.56 3.64 17.04
N VAL A 195 8.10 3.64 15.84
CA VAL A 195 9.56 3.57 15.54
C VAL A 195 9.86 4.33 14.23
N PRO A 196 9.66 5.66 14.23
CA PRO A 196 9.72 6.46 13.01
C PRO A 196 11.10 6.50 12.36
N GLU A 197 12.15 6.18 13.10
CA GLU A 197 13.54 6.07 12.59
C GLU A 197 13.75 4.84 11.70
N ARG A 198 12.90 3.82 11.80
CA ARG A 198 12.95 2.66 10.91
C ARG A 198 12.52 3.04 9.48
N PRO A 199 12.93 2.27 8.46
CA PRO A 199 12.60 2.58 7.06
C PRO A 199 11.12 2.64 6.71
N GLY A 200 10.24 2.07 7.54
CA GLY A 200 8.78 2.18 7.40
C GLY A 200 8.08 0.94 6.85
N GLY A 201 6.79 1.09 6.62
CA GLY A 201 5.87 0.01 6.26
C GLY A 201 6.08 -0.57 4.87
N GLY A 202 5.67 -1.81 4.68
CA GLY A 202 5.88 -2.61 3.48
C GLY A 202 4.80 -2.50 2.40
N GLY A 203 3.55 -2.14 2.74
CA GLY A 203 2.42 -2.13 1.79
C GLY A 203 2.51 -1.08 0.69
N LEU A 204 3.17 0.06 0.98
CA LEU A 204 3.47 1.11 0.01
C LEU A 204 4.90 1.58 0.22
N THR A 205 5.82 1.16 -0.66
CA THR A 205 7.26 1.42 -0.49
C THR A 205 7.97 1.69 -1.80
N VAL A 206 8.98 2.57 -1.73
CA VAL A 206 10.00 2.70 -2.77
C VAL A 206 11.17 1.79 -2.44
N ARG A 207 11.64 1.04 -3.45
CA ARG A 207 12.75 0.08 -3.33
C ARG A 207 13.69 0.24 -4.52
N LYS A 208 14.97 0.37 -4.25
CA LYS A 208 16.00 0.27 -5.29
C LYS A 208 16.30 -1.19 -5.59
N ILE A 209 16.09 -1.61 -6.83
CA ILE A 209 16.16 -3.02 -7.23
C ILE A 209 17.53 -3.65 -6.88
N SER A 210 18.62 -2.96 -7.22
CA SER A 210 19.98 -3.46 -6.94
C SER A 210 20.26 -3.66 -5.45
N ALA A 211 19.73 -2.77 -4.58
CA ALA A 211 19.89 -2.89 -3.14
C ALA A 211 19.08 -4.07 -2.59
N MET A 212 17.87 -4.31 -3.11
CA MET A 212 17.04 -5.44 -2.70
C MET A 212 17.68 -6.79 -3.11
N ILE A 213 18.24 -6.88 -4.32
CA ILE A 213 18.99 -8.07 -4.77
C ILE A 213 20.15 -8.33 -3.83
N ASP A 214 20.97 -7.33 -3.54
CA ASP A 214 22.14 -7.43 -2.68
C ASP A 214 21.79 -7.86 -1.25
N ILE A 215 20.70 -7.30 -0.68
CA ILE A 215 20.17 -7.71 0.63
C ILE A 215 19.76 -9.19 0.63
N CYS A 216 18.99 -9.62 -0.37
CA CYS A 216 18.53 -11.00 -0.47
C CYS A 216 19.69 -12.00 -0.62
N GLU A 217 20.74 -11.62 -1.34
CA GLU A 217 21.93 -12.47 -1.52
C GLU A 217 22.81 -12.54 -0.26
N LYS A 218 22.92 -11.43 0.50
CA LYS A 218 23.70 -11.36 1.74
C LYS A 218 23.03 -12.05 2.93
N ASP A 219 21.72 -11.84 3.11
CA ASP A 219 21.04 -12.21 4.35
C ASP A 219 20.30 -13.55 4.28
N ARG A 220 20.12 -14.15 3.10
CA ARG A 220 19.52 -15.47 2.82
C ARG A 220 18.43 -15.91 3.82
N ALA A 221 17.60 -14.99 4.27
CA ALA A 221 16.72 -15.18 5.42
C ALA A 221 15.35 -15.77 5.04
N LEU A 222 15.31 -16.80 4.21
CA LEU A 222 14.09 -17.56 3.90
C LEU A 222 13.44 -18.18 5.16
N ILE A 223 14.19 -18.26 6.26
CA ILE A 223 13.76 -18.87 7.54
C ILE A 223 13.26 -17.81 8.54
N ASP A 224 13.51 -16.51 8.30
CA ASP A 224 13.07 -15.46 9.21
C ASP A 224 11.53 -15.35 9.18
N PRO A 225 10.83 -15.61 10.31
CA PRO A 225 9.37 -15.56 10.37
C PRO A 225 8.81 -14.12 10.37
N SER A 226 9.66 -13.10 10.47
CA SER A 226 9.23 -11.71 10.47
C SER A 226 8.59 -11.32 9.15
N GLY A 227 7.73 -10.30 9.16
CA GLY A 227 7.24 -9.65 7.95
C GLY A 227 8.40 -9.19 7.08
N GLU A 228 8.20 -9.16 5.77
CA GLU A 228 9.24 -8.79 4.81
C GLU A 228 9.76 -7.36 5.03
N ASP A 229 8.89 -6.44 5.43
CA ASP A 229 9.21 -5.05 5.76
C ASP A 229 10.13 -4.92 6.98
N ALA A 230 9.85 -5.68 8.04
CA ALA A 230 10.70 -5.71 9.22
C ALA A 230 12.08 -6.32 8.90
N TRP A 231 12.10 -7.41 8.13
CA TRP A 231 13.34 -8.05 7.70
C TRP A 231 14.19 -7.13 6.81
N ILE A 232 13.60 -6.54 5.76
CA ILE A 232 14.30 -5.57 4.91
C ILE A 232 14.77 -4.38 5.74
N GLY A 233 13.90 -3.83 6.60
CA GLY A 233 14.25 -2.70 7.46
C GLY A 233 15.44 -2.97 8.38
N ASN A 234 15.55 -4.20 8.92
CA ASN A 234 16.69 -4.62 9.69
C ASN A 234 17.97 -4.73 8.83
N ALA A 235 17.85 -5.29 7.62
CA ALA A 235 18.98 -5.42 6.70
C ALA A 235 19.48 -4.05 6.22
N ILE A 236 18.58 -3.10 5.94
CA ILE A 236 18.91 -1.71 5.59
C ILE A 236 19.79 -1.08 6.67
N VAL A 237 19.38 -1.18 7.93
CA VAL A 237 20.16 -0.64 9.05
C VAL A 237 21.47 -1.40 9.23
N LYS A 238 21.44 -2.73 9.21
CA LYS A 238 22.60 -3.61 9.41
C LYS A 238 23.72 -3.38 8.39
N TYR A 239 23.35 -3.13 7.14
CA TYR A 239 24.33 -3.00 6.05
C TYR A 239 24.59 -1.56 5.62
N GLY A 240 23.95 -0.57 6.27
CA GLY A 240 24.19 0.86 6.00
C GLY A 240 23.64 1.37 4.69
N TYR A 241 22.50 0.82 4.22
CA TYR A 241 21.80 1.34 3.05
C TYR A 241 21.10 2.67 3.36
N SER A 242 20.90 3.47 2.32
CA SER A 242 20.34 4.81 2.47
C SER A 242 18.81 4.82 2.64
N VAL A 243 18.35 5.61 3.60
CA VAL A 243 16.94 5.87 3.86
C VAL A 243 16.72 7.38 3.88
N PRO A 244 15.71 7.92 3.16
CA PRO A 244 15.37 9.33 3.25
C PRO A 244 14.95 9.76 4.66
N THR A 245 15.00 11.07 4.94
CA THR A 245 14.60 11.60 6.24
C THR A 245 13.15 11.27 6.59
N ILE A 246 12.80 11.30 7.87
CA ILE A 246 11.44 11.04 8.35
C ILE A 246 10.47 12.05 7.73
N GLU A 247 10.88 13.34 7.68
CA GLU A 247 10.08 14.43 7.10
C GLU A 247 9.74 14.16 5.63
N PHE A 248 10.74 13.75 4.83
CA PHE A 248 10.51 13.40 3.44
C PHE A 248 9.54 12.23 3.31
N ARG A 249 9.76 11.14 4.04
CA ARG A 249 8.91 9.93 3.98
C ARG A 249 7.47 10.22 4.40
N SER A 250 7.27 11.07 5.42
CA SER A 250 5.95 11.48 5.91
C SER A 250 5.17 12.34 4.89
N GLN A 251 5.87 13.04 3.99
CA GLN A 251 5.25 13.79 2.90
C GLN A 251 4.88 12.88 1.71
N VAL A 252 5.61 11.77 1.54
CA VAL A 252 5.39 10.85 0.41
C VAL A 252 4.29 9.85 0.72
N PHE A 253 4.37 9.15 1.83
CA PHE A 253 3.45 8.06 2.17
C PHE A 253 2.84 8.19 3.56
N LEU A 254 1.59 7.77 3.66
CA LEU A 254 0.86 7.71 4.92
C LEU A 254 0.26 6.32 5.13
N GLU A 255 0.37 5.83 6.37
CA GLU A 255 -0.25 4.58 6.80
C GLU A 255 -0.87 4.71 8.20
N ASN A 256 -0.06 4.80 9.26
CA ASN A 256 -0.48 4.57 10.63
C ASN A 256 -0.37 5.80 11.56
N SER A 257 -0.07 6.96 11.01
CA SER A 257 0.04 8.21 11.76
C SER A 257 -0.86 9.30 11.15
N PRO A 258 -1.33 10.28 11.94
CA PRO A 258 -2.04 11.42 11.37
C PRO A 258 -1.19 12.15 10.32
N PRO A 259 -1.81 12.65 9.24
CA PRO A 259 -1.09 13.38 8.21
C PRO A 259 -0.64 14.75 8.71
N HIS A 260 0.61 15.12 8.43
CA HIS A 260 1.11 16.50 8.60
C HIS A 260 0.91 17.35 7.35
N SER A 261 0.74 16.71 6.20
CA SER A 261 0.46 17.31 4.89
C SER A 261 -0.34 16.31 4.06
N VAL A 262 -0.81 16.72 2.87
CA VAL A 262 -1.45 15.78 1.93
C VAL A 262 -0.37 14.86 1.36
N PRO A 263 -0.36 13.56 1.68
CA PRO A 263 0.64 12.64 1.15
C PRO A 263 0.44 12.37 -0.35
N ILE A 264 1.44 11.83 -1.00
CA ILE A 264 1.32 11.39 -2.40
C ILE A 264 0.50 10.11 -2.48
N GLY A 265 0.79 9.15 -1.61
CA GLY A 265 0.12 7.87 -1.56
C GLY A 265 -0.28 7.44 -0.15
N ILE A 266 -1.31 6.64 -0.08
CA ILE A 266 -1.90 6.15 1.16
C ILE A 266 -1.96 4.63 1.12
N HIS A 267 -1.60 4.00 2.25
CA HIS A 267 -1.83 2.60 2.53
C HIS A 267 -2.74 2.47 3.75
N GLN A 268 -3.93 1.92 3.59
CA GLN A 268 -4.89 1.50 4.61
C GLN A 268 -5.04 2.42 5.85
N PHE A 269 -5.05 3.75 5.68
CA PHE A 269 -5.11 4.70 6.81
C PHE A 269 -6.28 4.44 7.77
N TRP A 270 -7.41 3.95 7.24
CA TRP A 270 -8.62 3.63 8.02
C TRP A 270 -8.38 2.55 9.07
N THR A 271 -7.42 1.68 8.86
CA THR A 271 -7.01 0.64 9.82
C THR A 271 -6.44 1.27 11.10
N PHE A 272 -5.75 2.39 10.98
CA PHE A 272 -5.06 3.07 12.08
C PHE A 272 -5.80 4.30 12.60
N LEU A 273 -7.09 4.46 12.33
CA LEU A 273 -7.88 5.61 12.81
C LEU A 273 -7.80 5.82 14.31
N MET A 274 -7.64 4.75 15.10
CA MET A 274 -7.47 4.85 16.56
C MET A 274 -6.20 5.61 16.97
N ASN A 275 -5.16 5.62 16.14
CA ASN A 275 -3.92 6.34 16.40
C ASN A 275 -4.07 7.86 16.18
N PHE A 276 -5.13 8.30 15.52
CA PHE A 276 -5.36 9.71 15.23
C PHE A 276 -5.83 10.50 16.44
N ASN A 277 -6.40 9.83 17.46
CA ASN A 277 -6.87 10.40 18.73
C ASN A 277 -7.64 11.72 18.56
N ILE A 278 -8.60 11.76 17.61
CA ILE A 278 -9.33 12.98 17.26
C ILE A 278 -10.66 13.00 17.97
N GLN A 279 -10.82 13.87 18.97
CA GLN A 279 -12.05 14.00 19.73
C GLN A 279 -13.08 14.92 19.04
N ASP A 280 -12.60 15.96 18.37
CA ASP A 280 -13.45 16.91 17.67
C ASP A 280 -13.87 16.38 16.30
N ARG A 281 -15.18 16.35 16.04
CA ARG A 281 -15.75 15.89 14.77
C ARG A 281 -15.30 16.73 13.58
N SER A 282 -15.19 18.05 13.75
CA SER A 282 -14.79 18.94 12.65
C SER A 282 -13.32 18.67 12.25
N ALA A 283 -12.45 18.46 13.24
CA ALA A 283 -11.05 18.07 12.98
C ALA A 283 -10.96 16.69 12.31
N PHE A 284 -11.77 15.73 12.77
CA PHE A 284 -11.87 14.40 12.15
C PHE A 284 -12.27 14.49 10.68
N GLU A 285 -13.35 15.24 10.39
CA GLU A 285 -13.85 15.47 9.03
C GLU A 285 -12.79 16.10 8.12
N LYS A 286 -12.06 17.12 8.58
CA LYS A 286 -10.99 17.76 7.82
C LYS A 286 -9.88 16.78 7.46
N ILE A 287 -9.48 15.94 8.39
CA ILE A 287 -8.44 14.92 8.16
C ILE A 287 -8.92 13.89 7.15
N ILE A 288 -10.11 13.31 7.33
CA ILE A 288 -10.63 12.31 6.38
C ILE A 288 -10.79 12.92 4.98
N ARG A 289 -11.30 14.16 4.88
CA ARG A 289 -11.40 14.86 3.59
C ARG A 289 -10.06 14.98 2.89
N CYS A 290 -9.00 15.34 3.63
CA CYS A 290 -7.64 15.41 3.09
C CYS A 290 -7.16 14.04 2.55
N LEU A 291 -7.54 12.94 3.23
CA LEU A 291 -7.11 11.58 2.89
C LEU A 291 -7.94 10.90 1.79
N VAL A 292 -9.08 11.46 1.39
CA VAL A 292 -9.93 10.89 0.33
C VAL A 292 -10.14 11.86 -0.84
N THR A 293 -9.35 12.94 -0.93
CA THR A 293 -9.43 13.92 -2.03
C THR A 293 -8.29 13.68 -3.02
N LEU A 294 -8.63 13.18 -4.22
CA LEU A 294 -7.68 13.00 -5.32
C LEU A 294 -7.55 14.27 -6.14
N ALA A 295 -6.34 14.60 -6.54
CA ALA A 295 -6.03 15.73 -7.45
C ALA A 295 -6.14 15.32 -8.93
N VAL A 296 -7.25 14.68 -9.30
CA VAL A 296 -7.53 14.13 -10.65
C VAL A 296 -8.00 15.23 -11.59
#